data_055223e66959ecfaf904939431644d20
#
_entry.id   055223e66959ecfaf904939431644d20
#
_cell.length_a   1.000
_cell.length_b   1.000
_cell.length_c   1.000
_cell.angle_alpha   90.00
_cell.angle_beta   90.00
_cell.angle_gamma   90.00
#
_symmetry.space_group_name_H-M   'P 1'
#
loop_
_entity.id
_entity.type
_entity.pdbx_description
1 polymer ?
#
loop_
_entity_poly.entity_id
_entity_poly.type
_entity_poly.pdbx_seq_one_letter_code
_entity_poly.pdbx_strand_id
1 'polypeptide(L)'
;MKKKISLILSAFLAAFLLVACSSSGSQADKSDKLKVVVTNSILADMTKTIAGDKIDLHSIVPIGQDPHEYEPLPEDVEKTNNADVIFYNGINLEDGGQAWFTKLVKNAQKKKNKDYFAASDGVDVIYLEGESEKGKEDPHAWLNLENGIIYSKNIAKQLMAKDPKNKETYEKNLKAYVAKLEKLDKEAKSKFDAIPANKKLIVTSEGCFKYFSKAYGVPSAYIWEINTEEEGTPDQMSSLIEKLKVVKPAALFVESSVDRRPMETVSKDSGIPIYAEIFTDSVAKKGEDGDSYYAMMKWNLDKISEGLAK
;
A
#
# COMPACT_ATOMS: atom_id res chain seq x y z
N MET A 1 2.14 -60.65 -59.99
CA MET A 1 2.90 -59.54 -59.42
C MET A 1 2.08 -58.30 -59.08
N LYS A 2 0.88 -58.09 -59.63
CA LYS A 2 0.04 -56.89 -59.39
C LYS A 2 -0.74 -56.85 -58.05
N LYS A 3 -0.97 -58.01 -57.38
CA LYS A 3 -1.69 -58.08 -56.09
C LYS A 3 -0.83 -57.85 -54.86
N LYS A 4 0.51 -57.97 -54.91
CA LYS A 4 1.39 -57.74 -53.76
C LYS A 4 1.80 -56.24 -53.60
N ILE A 5 1.70 -55.48 -54.67
CA ILE A 5 2.01 -54.01 -54.62
C ILE A 5 0.87 -53.23 -54.01
N SER A 6 -0.38 -53.69 -54.17
CA SER A 6 -1.56 -52.99 -53.58
C SER A 6 -1.67 -53.12 -52.06
N LEU A 7 -1.09 -54.22 -51.44
CA LEU A 7 -1.13 -54.39 -49.99
C LEU A 7 -0.06 -53.56 -49.28
N ILE A 8 1.08 -53.28 -49.93
CA ILE A 8 2.17 -52.47 -49.35
C ILE A 8 1.79 -50.97 -49.39
N LEU A 9 1.04 -50.54 -50.40
CA LEU A 9 0.60 -49.14 -50.50
C LEU A 9 -0.48 -48.82 -49.45
N SER A 10 -1.36 -49.81 -49.08
CA SER A 10 -2.38 -49.64 -48.05
C SER A 10 -1.82 -49.60 -46.63
N ALA A 11 -0.70 -50.33 -46.37
CA ALA A 11 -0.02 -50.32 -45.08
C ALA A 11 0.74 -48.95 -44.82
N PHE A 12 1.26 -48.30 -45.88
CA PHE A 12 1.89 -47.00 -45.75
C PHE A 12 0.91 -45.86 -45.57
N LEU A 13 -0.32 -45.98 -46.11
CA LEU A 13 -1.34 -44.93 -45.94
C LEU A 13 -1.99 -44.99 -44.56
N ALA A 14 -2.03 -46.17 -43.88
CA ALA A 14 -2.53 -46.32 -42.51
C ALA A 14 -1.53 -45.82 -41.44
N ALA A 15 -0.22 -45.83 -41.74
CA ALA A 15 0.81 -45.29 -40.84
C ALA A 15 0.89 -43.74 -40.85
N PHE A 16 0.37 -43.07 -41.89
CA PHE A 16 0.37 -41.60 -41.96
C PHE A 16 -0.81 -40.94 -41.25
N LEU A 17 -1.86 -41.69 -40.87
CA LEU A 17 -3.05 -41.19 -40.19
C LEU A 17 -2.94 -41.22 -38.66
N LEU A 18 -1.83 -41.74 -38.07
CA LEU A 18 -1.62 -41.79 -36.62
C LEU A 18 -0.69 -40.68 -36.09
N VAL A 19 -0.14 -39.82 -36.97
CA VAL A 19 0.74 -38.70 -36.59
C VAL A 19 0.02 -37.36 -36.53
N ALA A 20 -1.27 -37.29 -36.89
CA ALA A 20 -2.03 -36.02 -36.98
C ALA A 20 -2.89 -35.70 -35.76
N CYS A 21 -2.67 -36.35 -34.60
CA CYS A 21 -3.34 -36.02 -33.34
C CYS A 21 -2.37 -35.72 -32.20
N SER A 22 -1.26 -35.06 -32.53
CA SER A 22 -0.43 -34.38 -31.55
C SER A 22 -0.48 -32.87 -31.82
N SER A 23 -1.70 -32.34 -31.93
CA SER A 23 -1.91 -30.91 -31.69
C SER A 23 -1.69 -30.70 -30.21
N SER A 24 -0.47 -30.31 -29.86
CA SER A 24 -0.15 -29.62 -28.63
C SER A 24 -1.07 -28.41 -28.57
N GLY A 25 -2.28 -28.57 -28.07
CA GLY A 25 -2.97 -27.47 -27.44
C GLY A 25 -2.00 -26.92 -26.42
N SER A 26 -1.50 -25.73 -26.65
CA SER A 26 -0.86 -24.94 -25.61
C SER A 26 -1.91 -24.82 -24.50
N GLN A 27 -1.91 -25.81 -23.57
CA GLN A 27 -2.40 -25.53 -22.24
C GLN A 27 -1.56 -24.35 -21.77
N ALA A 28 -2.17 -23.18 -21.77
CA ALA A 28 -1.66 -22.06 -20.99
C ALA A 28 -1.39 -22.68 -19.62
N ASP A 29 -0.14 -22.75 -19.24
CA ASP A 29 0.31 -23.19 -17.92
C ASP A 29 -0.52 -22.35 -16.93
N LYS A 30 -1.58 -22.93 -16.37
CA LYS A 30 -2.29 -22.30 -15.26
C LYS A 30 -1.25 -22.22 -14.17
N SER A 31 -0.67 -21.04 -13.99
CA SER A 31 0.28 -20.74 -12.95
C SER A 31 -0.30 -21.31 -11.64
N ASP A 32 0.37 -22.32 -11.07
CA ASP A 32 0.02 -22.96 -9.80
C ASP A 32 0.36 -22.03 -8.61
N LYS A 33 0.43 -20.72 -8.88
CA LYS A 33 0.72 -19.69 -7.91
C LYS A 33 -0.54 -19.23 -7.20
N LEU A 34 -0.41 -19.00 -5.90
CA LEU A 34 -1.46 -18.42 -5.09
C LEU A 34 -1.85 -17.05 -5.67
N LYS A 35 -3.13 -16.84 -5.96
CA LYS A 35 -3.66 -15.57 -6.47
C LYS A 35 -3.96 -14.64 -5.30
N VAL A 36 -3.22 -13.57 -5.23
CA VAL A 36 -3.30 -12.60 -4.15
C VAL A 36 -3.77 -11.26 -4.69
N VAL A 37 -4.79 -10.68 -4.07
CA VAL A 37 -5.24 -9.31 -4.34
C VAL A 37 -4.95 -8.46 -3.12
N VAL A 38 -4.52 -7.23 -3.36
CA VAL A 38 -4.30 -6.22 -2.31
C VAL A 38 -4.95 -4.91 -2.70
N THR A 39 -5.34 -4.10 -1.73
CA THR A 39 -6.09 -2.87 -2.00
C THR A 39 -5.23 -1.73 -2.52
N ASN A 40 -3.96 -1.62 -2.08
CA ASN A 40 -3.09 -0.50 -2.42
C ASN A 40 -1.62 -0.92 -2.64
N SER A 41 -0.84 0.01 -3.14
CA SER A 41 0.56 -0.20 -3.53
C SER A 41 1.50 -0.50 -2.34
N ILE A 42 1.20 0.00 -1.15
CA ILE A 42 1.97 -0.24 0.08
C ILE A 42 1.84 -1.72 0.48
N LEU A 43 0.59 -2.22 0.51
CA LEU A 43 0.33 -3.64 0.77
C LEU A 43 0.88 -4.52 -0.36
N ALA A 44 0.87 -4.04 -1.61
CA ALA A 44 1.45 -4.75 -2.74
C ALA A 44 2.96 -4.97 -2.56
N ASP A 45 3.69 -3.92 -2.17
CA ASP A 45 5.13 -4.01 -1.93
C ASP A 45 5.46 -4.93 -0.74
N MET A 46 4.78 -4.76 0.39
CA MET A 46 4.95 -5.64 1.56
C MET A 46 4.70 -7.11 1.21
N THR A 47 3.59 -7.38 0.50
CA THR A 47 3.20 -8.73 0.08
C THR A 47 4.23 -9.31 -0.89
N LYS A 48 4.68 -8.53 -1.87
CA LYS A 48 5.70 -8.93 -2.84
C LYS A 48 7.05 -9.19 -2.19
N THR A 49 7.44 -8.36 -1.24
CA THR A 49 8.68 -8.51 -0.48
C THR A 49 8.71 -9.82 0.31
N ILE A 50 7.59 -10.21 0.90
CA ILE A 50 7.45 -11.46 1.66
C ILE A 50 7.35 -12.66 0.73
N ALA A 51 6.51 -12.56 -0.30
CA ALA A 51 6.18 -13.70 -1.16
C ALA A 51 7.20 -13.95 -2.30
N GLY A 52 7.93 -12.92 -2.73
CA GLY A 52 8.82 -13.01 -3.88
C GLY A 52 8.05 -13.32 -5.17
N ASP A 53 8.49 -14.36 -5.88
CA ASP A 53 7.89 -14.83 -7.14
C ASP A 53 6.86 -15.96 -6.97
N LYS A 54 6.49 -16.29 -5.72
CA LYS A 54 5.65 -17.45 -5.39
C LYS A 54 4.16 -17.22 -5.60
N ILE A 55 3.75 -15.99 -5.81
CA ILE A 55 2.34 -15.57 -5.93
C ILE A 55 2.07 -14.90 -7.28
N ASP A 56 0.79 -14.87 -7.66
CA ASP A 56 0.22 -13.99 -8.69
C ASP A 56 -0.47 -12.83 -7.96
N LEU A 57 0.15 -11.64 -7.99
CA LEU A 57 -0.25 -10.49 -7.20
C LEU A 57 -0.92 -9.43 -8.07
N HIS A 58 -2.11 -8.97 -7.65
CA HIS A 58 -2.81 -7.82 -8.21
C HIS A 58 -3.02 -6.75 -7.15
N SER A 59 -2.68 -5.50 -7.45
CA SER A 59 -3.01 -4.33 -6.63
C SER A 59 -4.18 -3.58 -7.25
N ILE A 60 -5.23 -3.33 -6.47
CA ILE A 60 -6.44 -2.66 -6.96
C ILE A 60 -6.14 -1.19 -7.25
N VAL A 61 -5.77 -0.43 -6.24
CA VAL A 61 -5.45 0.99 -6.40
C VAL A 61 -4.07 1.15 -7.04
N PRO A 62 -3.97 1.83 -8.19
CA PRO A 62 -2.70 2.06 -8.86
C PRO A 62 -1.74 2.94 -8.04
N ILE A 63 -0.44 2.82 -8.31
CA ILE A 63 0.59 3.69 -7.73
C ILE A 63 0.29 5.15 -8.02
N GLY A 64 0.34 5.99 -6.98
CA GLY A 64 0.12 7.44 -7.04
C GLY A 64 -1.36 7.85 -7.00
N GLN A 65 -2.27 6.92 -6.76
CA GLN A 65 -3.68 7.21 -6.55
C GLN A 65 -4.07 7.05 -5.07
N ASP A 66 -5.07 7.82 -4.68
CA ASP A 66 -5.65 7.80 -3.34
C ASP A 66 -6.49 6.54 -3.12
N PRO A 67 -6.24 5.75 -2.06
CA PRO A 67 -7.04 4.57 -1.72
C PRO A 67 -8.33 4.86 -0.94
N HIS A 68 -8.53 6.05 -0.43
CA HIS A 68 -9.72 6.41 0.34
C HIS A 68 -10.98 6.34 -0.49
N GLU A 69 -10.94 6.92 -1.69
CA GLU A 69 -12.06 6.97 -2.62
C GLU A 69 -11.65 6.45 -4.00
N TYR A 70 -11.83 5.15 -4.20
CA TYR A 70 -11.49 4.49 -5.45
C TYR A 70 -12.71 3.78 -6.05
N GLU A 71 -12.85 3.80 -7.36
CA GLU A 71 -13.85 3.04 -8.08
C GLU A 71 -13.19 1.83 -8.77
N PRO A 72 -13.41 0.60 -8.28
CA PRO A 72 -12.80 -0.59 -8.85
C PRO A 72 -13.16 -0.80 -10.32
N LEU A 73 -12.15 -1.06 -11.14
CA LEU A 73 -12.30 -1.36 -12.55
C LEU A 73 -12.82 -2.80 -12.78
N PRO A 74 -13.37 -3.12 -13.96
CA PRO A 74 -13.80 -4.49 -14.28
C PRO A 74 -12.72 -5.55 -14.05
N GLU A 75 -11.45 -5.23 -14.29
CA GLU A 75 -10.32 -6.12 -14.00
C GLU A 75 -10.19 -6.39 -12.49
N ASP A 76 -10.33 -5.37 -11.66
CA ASP A 76 -10.26 -5.52 -10.19
C ASP A 76 -11.35 -6.44 -9.67
N VAL A 77 -12.57 -6.31 -10.23
CA VAL A 77 -13.69 -7.21 -9.93
C VAL A 77 -13.37 -8.64 -10.33
N GLU A 78 -12.83 -8.86 -11.53
CA GLU A 78 -12.43 -10.20 -12.00
C GLU A 78 -11.34 -10.81 -11.12
N LYS A 79 -10.28 -10.04 -10.82
CA LYS A 79 -9.18 -10.49 -9.95
C LYS A 79 -9.66 -10.81 -8.55
N THR A 80 -10.53 -9.97 -7.99
CA THR A 80 -11.12 -10.18 -6.65
C THR A 80 -11.98 -11.46 -6.61
N ASN A 81 -12.80 -11.70 -7.63
CA ASN A 81 -13.59 -12.93 -7.74
C ASN A 81 -12.70 -14.18 -7.74
N ASN A 82 -11.57 -14.14 -8.44
CA ASN A 82 -10.66 -15.27 -8.63
C ASN A 82 -9.57 -15.37 -7.56
N ALA A 83 -9.50 -14.43 -6.61
CA ALA A 83 -8.48 -14.40 -5.57
C ALA A 83 -8.61 -15.56 -4.57
N ASP A 84 -7.48 -16.17 -4.21
CA ASP A 84 -7.37 -17.16 -3.12
C ASP A 84 -7.25 -16.48 -1.76
N VAL A 85 -6.66 -15.27 -1.72
CA VAL A 85 -6.54 -14.42 -0.53
C VAL A 85 -6.50 -12.95 -0.92
N ILE A 86 -7.13 -12.11 -0.10
CA ILE A 86 -7.17 -10.66 -0.30
C ILE A 86 -6.66 -9.98 0.97
N PHE A 87 -5.79 -8.97 0.83
CA PHE A 87 -5.38 -8.11 1.92
C PHE A 87 -5.89 -6.69 1.69
N TYR A 88 -6.43 -6.09 2.73
CA TYR A 88 -6.87 -4.71 2.75
C TYR A 88 -6.31 -4.01 3.99
N ASN A 89 -6.26 -2.69 3.98
CA ASN A 89 -5.76 -1.95 5.15
C ASN A 89 -6.69 -2.15 6.34
N GLY A 90 -7.98 -1.88 6.17
CA GLY A 90 -8.93 -1.74 7.26
C GLY A 90 -8.78 -0.38 7.96
N ILE A 91 -9.26 -0.30 9.21
CA ILE A 91 -9.22 0.94 10.00
C ILE A 91 -9.64 2.18 9.20
N ASN A 92 -10.87 2.13 8.62
CA ASN A 92 -11.51 3.26 7.95
C ASN A 92 -10.83 3.75 6.65
N LEU A 93 -9.91 2.98 6.02
CA LEU A 93 -9.34 3.36 4.74
C LEU A 93 -10.34 3.08 3.61
N GLU A 94 -10.32 1.86 3.08
CA GLU A 94 -11.17 1.44 1.96
C GLU A 94 -12.53 0.90 2.40
N ASP A 95 -12.74 0.68 3.68
CA ASP A 95 -14.01 0.29 4.32
C ASP A 95 -14.72 1.46 5.02
N GLY A 96 -14.06 2.63 5.09
CA GLY A 96 -14.62 3.93 5.45
C GLY A 96 -15.26 4.66 4.26
N GLY A 97 -15.60 5.92 4.42
CA GLY A 97 -16.15 6.77 3.36
C GLY A 97 -17.25 6.08 2.54
N GLN A 98 -17.03 5.95 1.24
CA GLN A 98 -17.94 5.24 0.34
C GLN A 98 -17.90 3.71 0.47
N ALA A 99 -16.99 3.17 1.29
CA ALA A 99 -16.82 1.74 1.57
C ALA A 99 -16.72 0.88 0.28
N TRP A 100 -15.93 1.34 -0.69
CA TRP A 100 -15.83 0.71 -1.99
C TRP A 100 -15.35 -0.76 -1.90
N PHE A 101 -14.39 -1.03 -0.99
CA PHE A 101 -13.88 -2.38 -0.76
C PHE A 101 -14.97 -3.31 -0.20
N THR A 102 -15.75 -2.83 0.77
CA THR A 102 -16.85 -3.62 1.36
C THR A 102 -17.87 -4.03 0.28
N LYS A 103 -18.20 -3.12 -0.65
CA LYS A 103 -19.07 -3.41 -1.79
C LYS A 103 -18.44 -4.45 -2.72
N LEU A 104 -17.15 -4.31 -3.03
CA LEU A 104 -16.40 -5.20 -3.92
C LEU A 104 -16.40 -6.65 -3.39
N VAL A 105 -15.95 -6.86 -2.14
CA VAL A 105 -15.87 -8.21 -1.55
C VAL A 105 -17.23 -8.85 -1.31
N LYS A 106 -18.26 -8.05 -1.03
CA LYS A 106 -19.64 -8.53 -0.93
C LYS A 106 -20.16 -9.05 -2.28
N ASN A 107 -19.92 -8.31 -3.36
CA ASN A 107 -20.31 -8.72 -4.72
C ASN A 107 -19.56 -9.98 -5.16
N ALA A 108 -18.28 -10.10 -4.78
CA ALA A 108 -17.45 -11.29 -5.01
C ALA A 108 -17.77 -12.46 -4.05
N GLN A 109 -18.75 -12.31 -3.15
CA GLN A 109 -19.14 -13.30 -2.13
C GLN A 109 -17.97 -13.77 -1.24
N LYS A 110 -16.97 -12.94 -1.05
CA LYS A 110 -15.81 -13.21 -0.17
C LYS A 110 -16.20 -13.03 1.30
N LYS A 111 -15.57 -13.79 2.19
CA LYS A 111 -15.86 -13.81 3.63
C LYS A 111 -14.68 -13.27 4.43
N LYS A 112 -14.96 -12.31 5.33
CA LYS A 112 -13.96 -11.75 6.27
C LYS A 112 -13.33 -12.87 7.10
N ASN A 113 -12.03 -12.76 7.35
CA ASN A 113 -11.23 -13.72 8.11
C ASN A 113 -11.17 -15.15 7.52
N LYS A 114 -11.64 -15.32 6.28
CA LYS A 114 -11.51 -16.54 5.50
C LYS A 114 -10.87 -16.28 4.14
N ASP A 115 -11.42 -15.32 3.40
CA ASP A 115 -11.00 -14.99 2.04
C ASP A 115 -10.30 -13.64 1.97
N TYR A 116 -10.62 -12.72 2.89
CA TYR A 116 -9.95 -11.43 3.00
C TYR A 116 -9.64 -11.06 4.47
N PHE A 117 -8.50 -10.36 4.66
CA PHE A 117 -7.90 -10.10 5.96
C PHE A 117 -7.38 -8.66 6.04
N ALA A 118 -7.64 -7.98 7.17
CA ALA A 118 -7.05 -6.69 7.43
C ALA A 118 -5.55 -6.85 7.73
N ALA A 119 -4.71 -6.12 7.03
CA ALA A 119 -3.29 -6.08 7.31
C ALA A 119 -2.99 -5.41 8.65
N SER A 120 -3.85 -4.47 9.06
CA SER A 120 -3.77 -3.71 10.31
C SER A 120 -4.26 -4.45 11.56
N ASP A 121 -4.69 -5.71 11.45
CA ASP A 121 -5.21 -6.46 12.61
C ASP A 121 -4.21 -6.45 13.78
N GLY A 122 -4.67 -6.02 14.97
CA GLY A 122 -3.82 -5.88 16.17
C GLY A 122 -3.03 -4.57 16.27
N VAL A 123 -3.26 -3.59 15.39
CA VAL A 123 -2.76 -2.22 15.57
C VAL A 123 -3.53 -1.53 16.68
N ASP A 124 -2.83 -0.75 17.51
CA ASP A 124 -3.42 0.14 18.51
C ASP A 124 -3.92 1.41 17.81
N VAL A 125 -5.24 1.46 17.54
CA VAL A 125 -5.83 2.48 16.66
C VAL A 125 -5.84 3.87 17.31
N ILE A 126 -5.65 4.89 16.46
CA ILE A 126 -5.84 6.31 16.78
C ILE A 126 -7.16 6.75 16.12
N TYR A 127 -7.87 7.67 16.77
CA TYR A 127 -9.16 8.16 16.27
C TYR A 127 -9.03 9.58 15.69
N LEU A 128 -9.87 9.87 14.71
CA LEU A 128 -10.03 11.20 14.14
C LEU A 128 -10.72 12.14 15.12
N GLU A 129 -10.35 13.41 15.11
CA GLU A 129 -10.81 14.43 16.06
C GLU A 129 -11.67 15.51 15.39
N GLY A 130 -11.61 15.64 14.06
CA GLY A 130 -12.41 16.58 13.27
C GLY A 130 -13.92 16.38 13.45
N GLU A 131 -14.70 17.46 13.42
CA GLU A 131 -16.13 17.43 13.77
C GLU A 131 -16.93 16.44 12.90
N SER A 132 -16.64 16.32 11.60
CA SER A 132 -17.33 15.44 10.65
C SER A 132 -16.95 13.97 10.80
N GLU A 133 -15.69 13.68 11.23
CA GLU A 133 -15.12 12.34 11.29
C GLU A 133 -14.84 11.85 12.71
N LYS A 134 -15.26 12.62 13.72
CA LYS A 134 -14.95 12.37 15.13
C LYS A 134 -15.34 10.97 15.58
N GLY A 135 -14.34 10.28 16.10
CA GLY A 135 -14.50 8.92 16.65
C GLY A 135 -14.42 7.83 15.61
N LYS A 136 -14.22 8.14 14.31
CA LYS A 136 -13.78 7.16 13.32
C LYS A 136 -12.28 6.90 13.48
N GLU A 137 -11.84 5.74 13.03
CA GLU A 137 -10.44 5.34 13.11
C GLU A 137 -9.61 6.09 12.07
N ASP A 138 -8.40 6.52 12.45
CA ASP A 138 -7.40 7.05 11.50
C ASP A 138 -6.74 5.89 10.77
N PRO A 139 -6.79 5.83 9.43
CA PRO A 139 -6.31 4.68 8.68
C PRO A 139 -4.79 4.57 8.52
N HIS A 140 -4.02 5.65 8.74
CA HIS A 140 -2.64 5.82 8.29
C HIS A 140 -1.61 5.11 9.19
N ALA A 141 -1.97 3.95 9.73
CA ALA A 141 -1.15 3.23 10.70
C ALA A 141 0.21 2.78 10.15
N TRP A 142 0.31 2.53 8.84
CA TRP A 142 1.56 2.15 8.17
C TRP A 142 2.67 3.22 8.25
N LEU A 143 2.34 4.48 8.53
CA LEU A 143 3.33 5.56 8.72
C LEU A 143 4.11 5.45 10.04
N ASN A 144 3.80 4.47 10.88
CA ASN A 144 4.64 3.99 11.96
C ASN A 144 5.27 2.64 11.56
N LEU A 145 6.61 2.54 11.59
CA LEU A 145 7.32 1.31 11.21
C LEU A 145 6.99 0.11 12.10
N GLU A 146 6.67 0.30 13.38
CA GLU A 146 6.22 -0.79 14.26
C GLU A 146 4.89 -1.38 13.76
N ASN A 147 3.96 -0.54 13.30
CA ASN A 147 2.72 -0.99 12.67
C ASN A 147 2.99 -1.65 11.32
N GLY A 148 3.92 -1.14 10.51
CA GLY A 148 4.35 -1.79 9.26
C GLY A 148 4.89 -3.21 9.49
N ILE A 149 5.52 -3.45 10.64
CA ILE A 149 5.95 -4.80 11.06
C ILE A 149 4.73 -5.67 11.41
N ILE A 150 3.70 -5.13 12.08
CA ILE A 150 2.44 -5.85 12.36
C ILE A 150 1.79 -6.26 11.03
N TYR A 151 1.65 -5.33 10.08
CA TYR A 151 1.11 -5.57 8.74
C TYR A 151 1.86 -6.71 8.04
N SER A 152 3.19 -6.63 8.02
CA SER A 152 4.05 -7.65 7.40
C SER A 152 3.85 -9.03 8.01
N LYS A 153 3.72 -9.12 9.35
CA LYS A 153 3.45 -10.37 10.06
C LYS A 153 2.07 -10.95 9.74
N ASN A 154 1.04 -10.09 9.65
CA ASN A 154 -0.33 -10.50 9.32
C ASN A 154 -0.40 -11.04 7.89
N ILE A 155 0.20 -10.34 6.92
CA ILE A 155 0.29 -10.79 5.52
C ILE A 155 1.00 -12.15 5.46
N ALA A 156 2.18 -12.28 6.05
CA ALA A 156 2.96 -13.52 6.03
C ALA A 156 2.19 -14.70 6.66
N LYS A 157 1.50 -14.47 7.78
CA LYS A 157 0.67 -15.48 8.45
C LYS A 157 -0.36 -16.08 7.51
N GLN A 158 -1.07 -15.25 6.74
CA GLN A 158 -2.10 -15.72 5.82
C GLN A 158 -1.49 -16.37 4.56
N LEU A 159 -0.39 -15.82 4.03
CA LEU A 159 0.33 -16.46 2.92
C LEU A 159 0.79 -17.87 3.30
N MET A 160 1.38 -18.06 4.47
CA MET A 160 1.83 -19.37 4.96
C MET A 160 0.66 -20.34 5.17
N ALA A 161 -0.49 -19.85 5.63
CA ALA A 161 -1.68 -20.68 5.82
C ALA A 161 -2.32 -21.12 4.49
N LYS A 162 -2.33 -20.23 3.47
CA LYS A 162 -2.94 -20.49 2.16
C LYS A 162 -2.00 -21.22 1.20
N ASP A 163 -0.69 -21.07 1.37
CA ASP A 163 0.33 -21.69 0.52
C ASP A 163 1.45 -22.33 1.35
N PRO A 164 1.15 -23.43 2.06
CA PRO A 164 2.10 -24.09 2.96
C PRO A 164 3.35 -24.65 2.25
N LYS A 165 3.29 -24.90 0.93
CA LYS A 165 4.45 -25.38 0.15
C LYS A 165 5.59 -24.34 0.07
N ASN A 166 5.27 -23.04 0.19
CA ASN A 166 6.23 -21.94 0.15
C ASN A 166 6.49 -21.30 1.53
N LYS A 167 5.99 -21.91 2.62
CA LYS A 167 6.06 -21.39 3.99
C LYS A 167 7.48 -20.96 4.39
N GLU A 168 8.48 -21.80 4.17
CA GLU A 168 9.90 -21.51 4.52
C GLU A 168 10.43 -20.25 3.81
N THR A 169 10.02 -20.05 2.55
CA THR A 169 10.37 -18.84 1.80
C THR A 169 9.78 -17.61 2.44
N TYR A 170 8.50 -17.67 2.81
CA TYR A 170 7.78 -16.55 3.45
C TYR A 170 8.35 -16.23 4.82
N GLU A 171 8.64 -17.24 5.65
CA GLU A 171 9.28 -17.06 6.97
C GLU A 171 10.66 -16.41 6.86
N LYS A 172 11.50 -16.89 5.95
CA LYS A 172 12.83 -16.33 5.69
C LYS A 172 12.76 -14.88 5.27
N ASN A 173 11.90 -14.57 4.29
CA ASN A 173 11.76 -13.23 3.76
C ASN A 173 11.17 -12.27 4.81
N LEU A 174 10.14 -12.70 5.53
CA LEU A 174 9.56 -11.93 6.64
C LEU A 174 10.62 -11.58 7.68
N LYS A 175 11.41 -12.56 8.13
CA LYS A 175 12.48 -12.34 9.13
C LYS A 175 13.48 -11.28 8.66
N ALA A 176 13.92 -11.37 7.40
CA ALA A 176 14.85 -10.39 6.83
C ALA A 176 14.22 -9.01 6.72
N TYR A 177 12.95 -8.93 6.30
CA TYR A 177 12.23 -7.69 6.14
C TYR A 177 11.97 -7.00 7.48
N VAL A 178 11.49 -7.74 8.48
CA VAL A 178 11.29 -7.21 9.84
C VAL A 178 12.58 -6.64 10.41
N ALA A 179 13.70 -7.37 10.33
CA ALA A 179 14.99 -6.88 10.82
C ALA A 179 15.43 -5.56 10.13
N LYS A 180 15.09 -5.39 8.84
CA LYS A 180 15.38 -4.19 8.08
C LYS A 180 14.51 -3.01 8.54
N LEU A 181 13.21 -3.24 8.81
CA LEU A 181 12.29 -2.22 9.33
C LEU A 181 12.65 -1.81 10.77
N GLU A 182 12.96 -2.78 11.65
CA GLU A 182 13.40 -2.52 13.04
C GLU A 182 14.67 -1.66 13.09
N LYS A 183 15.62 -1.94 12.19
CA LYS A 183 16.83 -1.11 12.08
C LYS A 183 16.50 0.33 11.68
N LEU A 184 15.65 0.50 10.67
CA LEU A 184 15.23 1.82 10.20
C LEU A 184 14.47 2.59 11.28
N ASP A 185 13.58 1.92 12.02
CA ASP A 185 12.82 2.51 13.13
C ASP A 185 13.75 3.03 14.24
N LYS A 186 14.73 2.22 14.64
CA LYS A 186 15.74 2.63 15.63
C LYS A 186 16.56 3.84 15.17
N GLU A 187 16.98 3.86 13.91
CA GLU A 187 17.71 5.00 13.33
C GLU A 187 16.84 6.26 13.31
N ALA A 188 15.55 6.11 12.95
CA ALA A 188 14.59 7.21 12.95
C ALA A 188 14.36 7.80 14.33
N LYS A 189 14.10 6.97 15.35
CA LYS A 189 13.95 7.41 16.74
C LYS A 189 15.15 8.26 17.18
N SER A 190 16.37 7.76 16.92
CA SER A 190 17.60 8.50 17.27
C SER A 190 17.71 9.84 16.54
N LYS A 191 17.31 9.91 15.26
CA LYS A 191 17.33 11.17 14.47
C LYS A 191 16.35 12.19 15.04
N PHE A 192 15.12 11.79 15.31
CA PHE A 192 14.10 12.70 15.82
C PHE A 192 14.37 13.11 17.27
N ASP A 193 14.93 12.24 18.11
CA ASP A 193 15.33 12.58 19.48
C ASP A 193 16.36 13.71 19.51
N ALA A 194 17.24 13.78 18.52
CA ALA A 194 18.26 14.83 18.40
C ALA A 194 17.70 16.20 17.98
N ILE A 195 16.47 16.29 17.48
CA ILE A 195 15.85 17.55 17.07
C ILE A 195 15.28 18.27 18.30
N PRO A 196 15.55 19.58 18.49
CA PRO A 196 14.96 20.35 19.59
C PRO A 196 13.44 20.36 19.57
N ALA A 197 12.80 20.25 20.72
CA ALA A 197 11.33 20.13 20.83
C ALA A 197 10.57 21.29 20.15
N ASN A 198 11.11 22.51 20.21
CA ASN A 198 10.52 23.70 19.58
C ASN A 198 10.62 23.70 18.05
N LYS A 199 11.37 22.78 17.44
CA LYS A 199 11.44 22.60 15.99
C LYS A 199 10.60 21.42 15.49
N LYS A 200 10.12 20.56 16.39
CA LYS A 200 9.35 19.37 16.06
C LYS A 200 7.91 19.72 15.72
N LEU A 201 7.62 20.04 14.47
CA LEU A 201 6.26 20.15 13.94
C LEU A 201 6.25 19.78 12.46
N ILE A 202 5.62 18.64 12.12
CA ILE A 202 5.32 18.28 10.74
C ILE A 202 4.09 19.06 10.32
N VAL A 203 4.13 19.68 9.13
CA VAL A 203 2.98 20.36 8.53
C VAL A 203 2.72 19.77 7.15
N THR A 204 1.54 19.23 6.95
CA THR A 204 1.10 18.50 5.76
C THR A 204 -0.24 19.00 5.25
N SER A 205 -0.68 18.52 4.09
CA SER A 205 -2.02 18.84 3.58
C SER A 205 -3.07 18.06 4.37
N GLU A 206 -2.91 16.74 4.45
CA GLU A 206 -3.77 15.83 5.21
C GLU A 206 -3.21 15.52 6.60
N GLY A 207 -4.09 15.18 7.54
CA GLY A 207 -3.76 14.81 8.92
C GLY A 207 -3.26 13.37 9.11
N CYS A 208 -2.57 12.80 8.13
CA CYS A 208 -2.16 11.40 8.07
C CYS A 208 -1.00 10.99 9.02
N PHE A 209 -0.31 11.94 9.64
CA PHE A 209 0.91 11.66 10.43
C PHE A 209 0.68 11.39 11.93
N LYS A 210 -0.55 11.09 12.40
CA LYS A 210 -0.81 10.88 13.83
C LYS A 210 -0.07 9.68 14.42
N TYR A 211 -0.02 8.54 13.71
CA TYR A 211 0.77 7.37 14.16
C TYR A 211 2.27 7.63 14.13
N PHE A 212 2.75 8.35 13.12
CA PHE A 212 4.14 8.81 13.05
C PHE A 212 4.46 9.75 14.23
N SER A 213 3.59 10.71 14.50
CA SER A 213 3.71 11.66 15.61
C SER A 213 3.85 10.93 16.95
N LYS A 214 3.02 9.92 17.18
CA LYS A 214 3.07 9.07 18.40
C LYS A 214 4.38 8.28 18.48
N ALA A 215 4.86 7.73 17.35
CA ALA A 215 6.05 6.87 17.32
C ALA A 215 7.36 7.64 17.51
N TYR A 216 7.46 8.86 16.94
CA TYR A 216 8.71 9.62 16.86
C TYR A 216 8.71 10.91 17.67
N GLY A 217 7.64 11.17 18.42
CA GLY A 217 7.55 12.38 19.28
C GLY A 217 7.58 13.69 18.49
N VAL A 218 7.00 13.71 17.27
CA VAL A 218 6.96 14.86 16.39
C VAL A 218 5.50 15.24 16.13
N PRO A 219 4.94 16.27 16.80
CA PRO A 219 3.59 16.74 16.57
C PRO A 219 3.32 17.05 15.09
N SER A 220 2.06 16.93 14.65
CA SER A 220 1.62 17.25 13.30
C SER A 220 0.56 18.36 13.29
N ALA A 221 0.53 19.12 12.20
CA ALA A 221 -0.53 20.05 11.84
C ALA A 221 -0.84 19.88 10.35
N TYR A 222 -2.06 20.17 9.94
CA TYR A 222 -2.54 19.87 8.60
C TYR A 222 -3.64 20.86 8.15
N ILE A 223 -3.93 20.89 6.86
CA ILE A 223 -4.98 21.72 6.29
C ILE A 223 -6.35 21.07 6.54
N TRP A 224 -6.50 19.77 6.16
CA TRP A 224 -7.71 18.97 6.41
C TRP A 224 -7.35 17.65 7.11
N GLU A 225 -8.31 17.01 7.74
CA GLU A 225 -8.03 15.87 8.60
C GLU A 225 -7.85 14.55 7.83
N ILE A 226 -8.72 14.33 6.82
CA ILE A 226 -8.71 13.07 6.03
C ILE A 226 -9.28 13.33 4.62
N ASN A 227 -8.80 12.61 3.62
CA ASN A 227 -9.17 12.77 2.20
C ASN A 227 -10.62 12.38 1.84
N THR A 228 -11.45 12.03 2.80
CA THR A 228 -12.90 11.83 2.62
C THR A 228 -13.72 13.09 2.91
N GLU A 229 -13.07 14.19 3.28
CA GLU A 229 -13.68 15.50 3.55
C GLU A 229 -13.46 16.48 2.39
N GLU A 230 -14.05 17.69 2.49
CA GLU A 230 -13.67 18.79 1.61
C GLU A 230 -12.21 19.19 1.84
N GLU A 231 -11.43 19.15 0.79
CA GLU A 231 -9.98 19.35 0.82
C GLU A 231 -9.61 20.80 0.47
N GLY A 232 -8.81 21.44 1.33
CA GLY A 232 -8.19 22.74 1.05
C GLY A 232 -9.18 23.90 0.97
N THR A 233 -10.23 23.90 1.76
CA THR A 233 -11.15 25.04 1.83
C THR A 233 -10.44 26.29 2.36
N PRO A 234 -10.91 27.50 2.01
CA PRO A 234 -10.34 28.75 2.53
C PRO A 234 -10.26 28.80 4.05
N ASP A 235 -11.26 28.27 4.74
CA ASP A 235 -11.33 28.26 6.21
C ASP A 235 -10.30 27.30 6.81
N GLN A 236 -10.13 26.11 6.22
CA GLN A 236 -9.10 25.16 6.64
C GLN A 236 -7.69 25.74 6.48
N MET A 237 -7.39 26.32 5.30
CA MET A 237 -6.11 26.97 5.04
C MET A 237 -5.85 28.16 5.99
N SER A 238 -6.86 29.03 6.20
CA SER A 238 -6.73 30.18 7.10
C SER A 238 -6.47 29.75 8.54
N SER A 239 -7.17 28.71 9.01
CA SER A 239 -6.97 28.15 10.36
C SER A 239 -5.55 27.62 10.55
N LEU A 240 -4.99 26.93 9.56
CA LEU A 240 -3.60 26.46 9.62
C LEU A 240 -2.63 27.64 9.60
N ILE A 241 -2.81 28.63 8.70
CA ILE A 241 -1.93 29.80 8.60
C ILE A 241 -1.84 30.56 9.93
N GLU A 242 -2.97 30.74 10.63
CA GLU A 242 -2.98 31.38 11.95
C GLU A 242 -2.15 30.60 12.98
N LYS A 243 -2.23 29.27 13.00
CA LYS A 243 -1.36 28.43 13.85
C LYS A 243 0.12 28.60 13.48
N LEU A 244 0.43 28.63 12.18
CA LEU A 244 1.80 28.75 11.69
C LEU A 244 2.46 30.10 12.01
N LYS A 245 1.68 31.18 12.08
CA LYS A 245 2.17 32.52 12.51
C LYS A 245 2.71 32.49 13.95
N VAL A 246 2.14 31.63 14.80
CA VAL A 246 2.55 31.49 16.21
C VAL A 246 3.75 30.54 16.33
N VAL A 247 3.67 29.34 15.73
CA VAL A 247 4.67 28.28 15.92
C VAL A 247 5.89 28.47 15.05
N LYS A 248 5.74 29.00 13.83
CA LYS A 248 6.79 29.28 12.85
C LYS A 248 7.72 28.08 12.59
N PRO A 249 7.19 26.95 12.12
CA PRO A 249 8.02 25.79 11.76
C PRO A 249 9.00 26.15 10.64
N ALA A 250 10.11 25.44 10.55
CA ALA A 250 11.13 25.70 9.53
C ALA A 250 10.70 25.23 8.12
N ALA A 251 9.75 24.30 8.02
CA ALA A 251 9.39 23.66 6.76
C ALA A 251 7.94 23.19 6.73
N LEU A 252 7.37 23.19 5.53
CA LEU A 252 6.13 22.50 5.17
C LEU A 252 6.47 21.29 4.29
N PHE A 253 5.57 20.31 4.24
CA PHE A 253 5.69 19.14 3.39
C PHE A 253 4.40 19.00 2.57
N VAL A 254 4.50 18.37 1.40
CA VAL A 254 3.36 18.06 0.55
C VAL A 254 3.39 16.58 0.19
N GLU A 255 2.26 15.94 0.22
CA GLU A 255 2.12 14.51 -0.09
C GLU A 255 2.07 14.30 -1.59
N SER A 256 2.64 13.17 -2.06
CA SER A 256 2.67 12.81 -3.48
C SER A 256 1.31 12.42 -4.05
N SER A 257 0.34 12.09 -3.19
CA SER A 257 -0.99 11.61 -3.54
C SER A 257 -2.09 12.68 -3.53
N VAL A 258 -1.77 13.94 -3.11
CA VAL A 258 -2.75 15.02 -3.02
C VAL A 258 -2.45 16.18 -3.96
N ASP A 259 -3.43 17.05 -4.17
CA ASP A 259 -3.23 18.32 -4.88
C ASP A 259 -2.34 19.27 -4.05
N ARG A 260 -1.22 19.67 -4.60
CA ARG A 260 -0.26 20.52 -3.89
C ARG A 260 -0.67 22.01 -3.78
N ARG A 261 -1.65 22.47 -4.58
CA ARG A 261 -2.07 23.88 -4.64
C ARG A 261 -2.51 24.47 -3.29
N PRO A 262 -3.28 23.77 -2.43
CA PRO A 262 -3.60 24.25 -1.09
C PRO A 262 -2.35 24.51 -0.25
N MET A 263 -1.37 23.59 -0.24
CA MET A 263 -0.12 23.75 0.49
C MET A 263 0.75 24.87 -0.09
N GLU A 264 0.78 25.07 -1.40
CA GLU A 264 1.44 26.21 -2.06
C GLU A 264 0.84 27.55 -1.61
N THR A 265 -0.49 27.62 -1.44
CA THR A 265 -1.15 28.79 -0.90
C THR A 265 -0.74 29.05 0.56
N VAL A 266 -0.77 28.01 1.40
CA VAL A 266 -0.30 28.09 2.79
C VAL A 266 1.17 28.53 2.86
N SER A 267 2.04 27.98 2.02
CA SER A 267 3.44 28.37 1.95
C SER A 267 3.62 29.86 1.60
N LYS A 268 2.92 30.32 0.57
CA LYS A 268 2.96 31.72 0.13
C LYS A 268 2.49 32.67 1.23
N ASP A 269 1.36 32.37 1.87
CA ASP A 269 0.71 33.29 2.82
C ASP A 269 1.36 33.25 4.22
N SER A 270 1.97 32.12 4.61
CA SER A 270 2.75 31.99 5.85
C SER A 270 4.20 32.42 5.70
N GLY A 271 4.75 32.45 4.49
CA GLY A 271 6.17 32.67 4.21
C GLY A 271 7.07 31.49 4.55
N ILE A 272 6.50 30.31 4.87
CA ILE A 272 7.26 29.10 5.23
C ILE A 272 7.43 28.24 3.96
N PRO A 273 8.67 27.83 3.60
CA PRO A 273 8.89 27.07 2.37
C PRO A 273 8.40 25.62 2.46
N ILE A 274 7.89 25.08 1.35
CA ILE A 274 7.72 23.64 1.17
C ILE A 274 9.13 23.06 1.00
N TYR A 275 9.53 22.19 1.92
CA TYR A 275 10.87 21.59 1.93
C TYR A 275 10.97 20.40 1.00
N ALA A 276 10.00 19.50 1.04
CA ALA A 276 10.01 18.28 0.25
C ALA A 276 8.61 17.75 -0.02
N GLU A 277 8.51 16.95 -1.07
CA GLU A 277 7.41 16.01 -1.29
C GLU A 277 7.70 14.74 -0.49
N ILE A 278 6.67 14.21 0.15
CA ILE A 278 6.70 12.99 0.97
C ILE A 278 5.60 12.04 0.53
N PHE A 279 5.74 10.77 0.89
CA PHE A 279 4.79 9.73 0.50
C PHE A 279 3.87 9.37 1.66
N THR A 280 2.57 9.21 1.38
CA THR A 280 1.58 8.78 2.38
C THR A 280 0.82 7.56 1.92
N ASP A 281 -0.03 7.66 0.90
CA ASP A 281 -1.00 6.65 0.50
C ASP A 281 -0.50 5.71 -0.60
N SER A 282 0.66 5.99 -1.14
CA SER A 282 1.26 5.22 -2.23
C SER A 282 2.78 5.19 -2.14
N VAL A 283 3.38 4.07 -2.56
CA VAL A 283 4.79 4.04 -2.93
C VAL A 283 5.02 4.76 -4.27
N ALA A 284 6.26 5.11 -4.58
CA ALA A 284 6.64 5.65 -5.89
C ALA A 284 6.68 4.58 -6.99
N LYS A 285 6.82 5.01 -8.25
CA LYS A 285 7.02 4.11 -9.38
C LYS A 285 8.37 3.43 -9.28
N LYS A 286 8.45 2.22 -9.83
CA LYS A 286 9.67 1.42 -9.80
C LYS A 286 10.88 2.18 -10.37
N GLY A 287 11.95 2.24 -9.57
CA GLY A 287 13.20 2.93 -9.90
C GLY A 287 13.25 4.40 -9.50
N GLU A 288 12.18 4.93 -8.92
CA GLU A 288 12.14 6.25 -8.29
C GLU A 288 12.41 6.15 -6.79
N ASP A 289 12.76 7.27 -6.15
CA ASP A 289 12.86 7.34 -4.70
C ASP A 289 11.50 7.01 -4.07
N GLY A 290 11.49 6.10 -3.09
CA GLY A 290 10.24 5.66 -2.46
C GLY A 290 9.52 4.49 -3.17
N ASP A 291 10.14 3.79 -4.10
CA ASP A 291 9.56 2.69 -4.91
C ASP A 291 9.24 1.39 -4.16
N SER A 292 9.36 1.39 -2.87
CA SER A 292 8.99 0.31 -1.95
C SER A 292 8.59 0.89 -0.60
N TYR A 293 7.83 0.16 0.21
CA TYR A 293 7.47 0.64 1.54
C TYR A 293 8.69 1.00 2.40
N TYR A 294 9.74 0.22 2.34
CA TYR A 294 10.99 0.54 3.02
C TYR A 294 11.63 1.85 2.50
N ALA A 295 11.70 2.01 1.19
CA ALA A 295 12.29 3.20 0.57
C ALA A 295 11.42 4.44 0.82
N MET A 296 10.09 4.30 0.75
CA MET A 296 9.11 5.32 1.07
C MET A 296 9.28 5.82 2.52
N MET A 297 9.29 4.91 3.48
CA MET A 297 9.48 5.28 4.88
C MET A 297 10.85 5.89 5.13
N LYS A 298 11.90 5.34 4.54
CA LYS A 298 13.25 5.92 4.64
C LYS A 298 13.30 7.33 4.09
N TRP A 299 12.72 7.58 2.92
CA TRP A 299 12.60 8.91 2.33
C TRP A 299 11.88 9.88 3.25
N ASN A 300 10.70 9.51 3.74
CA ASN A 300 9.92 10.34 4.65
C ASN A 300 10.70 10.70 5.91
N LEU A 301 11.29 9.70 6.57
CA LEU A 301 12.08 9.89 7.78
C LEU A 301 13.27 10.82 7.56
N ASP A 302 13.98 10.67 6.43
CA ASP A 302 15.10 11.52 6.07
C ASP A 302 14.63 12.94 5.76
N LYS A 303 13.63 13.11 4.86
CA LYS A 303 13.16 14.44 4.45
C LYS A 303 12.50 15.22 5.58
N ILE A 304 11.69 14.55 6.40
CA ILE A 304 11.08 15.21 7.56
C ILE A 304 12.16 15.64 8.56
N SER A 305 13.09 14.74 8.92
CA SER A 305 14.16 15.11 9.86
C SER A 305 15.07 16.25 9.34
N GLU A 306 15.43 16.24 8.05
CA GLU A 306 16.19 17.30 7.40
C GLU A 306 15.45 18.65 7.40
N GLY A 307 14.15 18.64 7.07
CA GLY A 307 13.31 19.84 7.08
C GLY A 307 13.14 20.45 8.46
N LEU A 308 12.93 19.61 9.48
CA LEU A 308 12.79 20.06 10.87
C LEU A 308 14.11 20.55 11.49
N ALA A 309 15.25 20.13 10.98
CA ALA A 309 16.57 20.56 11.45
C ALA A 309 16.99 21.95 10.94
N LYS A 310 16.29 22.52 9.93
CA LYS A 310 16.56 23.88 9.39
C LYS A 310 16.30 24.95 10.44
#